data_4e1ce3af84b627c917e386921e704916
#
_entry.id   4e1ce3af84b627c917e386921e704916
#
_cell.length_a   1.000
_cell.length_b   1.000
_cell.length_c   1.000
_cell.angle_alpha   90.00
_cell.angle_beta   90.00
_cell.angle_gamma   90.00
#
_symmetry.space_group_name_H-M   'P 1'
#
loop_
_entity.id
_entity.type
_entity.pdbx_description
1 polymer ?
#
loop_
_entity_poly.entity_id
_entity_poly.type
_entity_poly.pdbx_seq_one_letter_code
_entity_poly.pdbx_strand_id
1 'polypeptide(L)'
;KQNGKYYYVNRNGAMYTGLWTINGKKYYFNSSGEMQTGWVQIGSYWYYFNSNGTMHTGWVYQNDEIYFCLKSGKMATGRVRNSKNQYYFFNNGRVKSNDTKLGELQKGWVQVSANWYHFDENTGIMSFGFLTDNGKTYYLSENKGIRQYGLKTINGDYYYFEPGSGVMAVNTTKTISGKVYTFDEDGVGTITQDYVVSGNDILVRENGRQWRLQKEYVEHPGVADGTLEDDDLLAMLVDAEANDQGLAGMTAVALSILNRTLPE
;
A
#
# COMPACT_ATOMS: atom_id res chain seq x y z
N LYS A 1 30.22 -7.71 -43.92
CA LYS A 1 29.39 -8.88 -43.58
C LYS A 1 30.15 -10.12 -44.04
N GLN A 2 30.30 -11.10 -43.13
CA GLN A 2 30.92 -12.37 -43.47
C GLN A 2 30.05 -13.50 -42.82
N ASN A 3 29.72 -14.52 -43.58
CA ASN A 3 28.86 -15.66 -43.13
C ASN A 3 27.59 -15.21 -42.43
N GLY A 4 26.87 -14.20 -42.97
CA GLY A 4 25.67 -13.68 -42.41
C GLY A 4 25.85 -12.72 -41.21
N LYS A 5 27.04 -12.65 -40.61
CA LYS A 5 27.36 -11.85 -39.42
C LYS A 5 27.99 -10.51 -39.81
N TYR A 6 27.77 -9.49 -38.97
CA TYR A 6 28.36 -8.16 -39.16
C TYR A 6 29.53 -7.95 -38.21
N TYR A 7 30.59 -7.29 -38.72
CA TYR A 7 31.79 -6.97 -38.01
C TYR A 7 32.12 -5.49 -38.26
N TYR A 8 32.77 -4.85 -37.32
CA TYR A 8 33.33 -3.53 -37.51
C TYR A 8 34.84 -3.60 -37.30
N VAL A 9 35.59 -3.06 -38.25
CA VAL A 9 37.04 -3.09 -38.22
C VAL A 9 37.61 -1.68 -38.25
N ASN A 10 38.72 -1.49 -37.61
CA ASN A 10 39.49 -0.22 -37.71
C ASN A 10 40.25 -0.15 -39.05
N ARG A 11 40.94 0.97 -39.26
CA ARG A 11 41.73 1.19 -40.49
C ARG A 11 42.83 0.15 -40.71
N ASN A 12 43.31 -0.49 -39.65
CA ASN A 12 44.36 -1.52 -39.70
C ASN A 12 43.77 -2.94 -39.83
N GLY A 13 42.44 -3.09 -40.07
CA GLY A 13 41.78 -4.35 -40.21
C GLY A 13 41.49 -5.08 -38.90
N ALA A 14 41.81 -4.51 -37.70
CA ALA A 14 41.50 -5.13 -36.42
C ALA A 14 40.04 -4.99 -36.10
N MET A 15 39.39 -6.14 -35.69
CA MET A 15 37.99 -6.20 -35.32
C MET A 15 37.76 -5.49 -34.00
N TYR A 16 36.65 -4.77 -33.92
CA TYR A 16 36.15 -4.21 -32.66
C TYR A 16 35.46 -5.30 -31.82
N THR A 17 35.70 -5.30 -30.52
CA THR A 17 35.02 -6.15 -29.52
C THR A 17 34.50 -5.28 -28.36
N GLY A 18 33.44 -5.70 -27.71
CA GLY A 18 32.81 -4.93 -26.62
C GLY A 18 31.86 -3.84 -27.11
N LEU A 19 31.58 -2.85 -26.25
CA LEU A 19 30.64 -1.77 -26.51
C LEU A 19 31.34 -0.58 -27.21
N TRP A 20 30.85 -0.21 -28.38
CA TRP A 20 31.41 0.88 -29.20
C TRP A 20 30.36 1.87 -29.66
N THR A 21 30.73 3.15 -29.76
CA THR A 21 29.91 4.20 -30.37
C THR A 21 30.41 4.46 -31.80
N ILE A 22 29.53 4.21 -32.77
CA ILE A 22 29.81 4.38 -34.18
C ILE A 22 28.76 5.34 -34.74
N ASN A 23 29.16 6.48 -35.29
CA ASN A 23 28.26 7.52 -35.81
C ASN A 23 27.15 7.90 -34.80
N GLY A 24 27.52 8.09 -33.53
CA GLY A 24 26.60 8.48 -32.46
C GLY A 24 25.66 7.36 -31.93
N LYS A 25 25.74 6.17 -32.51
CA LYS A 25 24.93 5.00 -32.06
C LYS A 25 25.84 3.97 -31.41
N LYS A 26 25.32 3.30 -30.36
CA LYS A 26 26.07 2.27 -29.63
C LYS A 26 25.76 0.89 -30.20
N TYR A 27 26.81 0.08 -30.32
CA TYR A 27 26.80 -1.30 -30.81
C TYR A 27 27.62 -2.17 -29.86
N TYR A 28 27.29 -3.44 -29.78
CA TYR A 28 28.09 -4.40 -29.04
C TYR A 28 28.57 -5.52 -29.94
N PHE A 29 29.84 -5.81 -29.85
CA PHE A 29 30.52 -6.89 -30.57
C PHE A 29 31.01 -7.91 -29.53
N ASN A 30 30.74 -9.19 -29.75
CA ASN A 30 31.21 -10.25 -28.86
C ASN A 30 32.74 -10.40 -28.94
N SER A 31 33.31 -11.35 -28.18
CA SER A 31 34.74 -11.63 -28.19
C SER A 31 35.30 -12.05 -29.55
N SER A 32 34.46 -12.58 -30.45
CA SER A 32 34.78 -12.93 -31.84
C SER A 32 34.60 -11.75 -32.82
N GLY A 33 34.24 -10.57 -32.32
CA GLY A 33 33.98 -9.37 -33.15
C GLY A 33 32.62 -9.35 -33.85
N GLU A 34 31.73 -10.31 -33.56
CA GLU A 34 30.42 -10.38 -34.18
C GLU A 34 29.46 -9.38 -33.54
N MET A 35 28.80 -8.53 -34.33
CA MET A 35 27.77 -7.61 -33.88
C MET A 35 26.60 -8.36 -33.29
N GLN A 36 26.21 -7.98 -32.07
CA GLN A 36 25.13 -8.60 -31.34
C GLN A 36 23.80 -7.87 -31.54
N THR A 37 22.71 -8.62 -31.48
CA THR A 37 21.33 -8.14 -31.55
C THR A 37 20.50 -8.86 -30.48
N GLY A 38 19.33 -8.30 -30.09
CA GLY A 38 18.51 -8.85 -29.03
C GLY A 38 19.09 -8.57 -27.63
N TRP A 39 18.73 -9.38 -26.68
CA TRP A 39 19.22 -9.26 -25.31
C TRP A 39 20.67 -9.71 -25.15
N VAL A 40 21.49 -8.84 -24.59
CA VAL A 40 22.91 -9.11 -24.34
C VAL A 40 23.26 -8.70 -22.91
N GLN A 41 23.87 -9.58 -22.16
CA GLN A 41 24.41 -9.27 -20.83
C GLN A 41 25.84 -8.72 -20.97
N ILE A 42 26.05 -7.51 -20.46
CA ILE A 42 27.36 -6.86 -20.42
C ILE A 42 27.69 -6.53 -18.97
N GLY A 43 28.63 -7.25 -18.39
CA GLY A 43 28.87 -7.23 -16.95
C GLY A 43 27.64 -7.71 -16.17
N SER A 44 27.20 -6.91 -15.21
CA SER A 44 26.01 -7.22 -14.37
C SER A 44 24.69 -6.72 -14.95
N TYR A 45 24.68 -6.16 -16.15
CA TYR A 45 23.49 -5.49 -16.70
C TYR A 45 23.08 -6.11 -18.03
N TRP A 46 21.75 -6.16 -18.27
CA TRP A 46 21.19 -6.51 -19.56
C TRP A 46 20.95 -5.28 -20.42
N TYR A 47 21.17 -5.44 -21.73
CA TYR A 47 20.94 -4.45 -22.77
C TYR A 47 20.18 -5.11 -23.92
N TYR A 48 19.38 -4.33 -24.62
CA TYR A 48 18.74 -4.79 -25.85
C TYR A 48 19.31 -4.07 -27.05
N PHE A 49 19.65 -4.83 -28.08
CA PHE A 49 20.15 -4.30 -29.35
C PHE A 49 19.13 -4.61 -30.45
N ASN A 50 18.72 -3.59 -31.20
CA ASN A 50 17.82 -3.71 -32.33
C ASN A 50 18.36 -4.68 -33.38
N SER A 51 17.51 -5.11 -34.33
CA SER A 51 17.94 -5.98 -35.44
C SER A 51 19.06 -5.39 -36.30
N ASN A 52 19.19 -4.07 -36.33
CA ASN A 52 20.29 -3.38 -36.99
C ASN A 52 21.56 -3.23 -36.12
N GLY A 53 21.60 -3.82 -34.94
CA GLY A 53 22.70 -3.79 -33.97
C GLY A 53 22.75 -2.57 -33.09
N THR A 54 21.90 -1.55 -33.26
CA THR A 54 21.94 -0.35 -32.42
C THR A 54 21.36 -0.63 -31.02
N MET A 55 22.02 -0.11 -29.98
CA MET A 55 21.50 -0.21 -28.60
C MET A 55 20.14 0.46 -28.49
N HIS A 56 19.18 -0.27 -27.93
CA HIS A 56 17.81 0.20 -27.72
C HIS A 56 17.70 1.01 -26.41
N THR A 57 16.78 1.98 -26.41
CA THR A 57 16.29 2.68 -25.22
C THR A 57 14.77 2.84 -25.31
N GLY A 58 14.05 2.72 -24.20
CA GLY A 58 12.60 2.73 -24.20
C GLY A 58 12.01 1.34 -24.04
N TRP A 59 10.76 1.20 -24.47
CA TRP A 59 9.98 -0.04 -24.31
C TRP A 59 10.43 -1.14 -25.27
N VAL A 60 10.55 -2.35 -24.78
CA VAL A 60 10.80 -3.58 -25.54
C VAL A 60 9.65 -4.52 -25.33
N TYR A 61 9.03 -4.97 -26.43
CA TYR A 61 7.93 -5.92 -26.44
C TYR A 61 8.42 -7.21 -27.09
N GLN A 62 8.40 -8.31 -26.37
CA GLN A 62 8.89 -9.59 -26.87
C GLN A 62 8.16 -10.76 -26.21
N ASN A 63 7.52 -11.64 -27.01
CA ASN A 63 6.85 -12.85 -26.54
C ASN A 63 5.84 -12.59 -25.41
N ASP A 64 4.96 -11.57 -25.57
CA ASP A 64 3.98 -11.10 -24.62
C ASP A 64 4.56 -10.47 -23.32
N GLU A 65 5.88 -10.40 -23.22
CA GLU A 65 6.60 -9.77 -22.14
C GLU A 65 6.98 -8.33 -22.47
N ILE A 66 6.95 -7.47 -21.46
CA ILE A 66 7.23 -6.04 -21.61
C ILE A 66 8.42 -5.67 -20.73
N TYR A 67 9.42 -5.06 -21.34
CA TYR A 67 10.62 -4.56 -20.68
C TYR A 67 10.86 -3.09 -20.99
N PHE A 68 11.74 -2.47 -20.26
CA PHE A 68 12.13 -1.09 -20.50
C PHE A 68 13.64 -0.93 -20.41
N CYS A 69 14.24 -0.33 -21.44
CA CYS A 69 15.64 0.07 -21.42
C CYS A 69 15.76 1.55 -21.06
N LEU A 70 16.50 1.85 -20.01
CA LEU A 70 16.77 3.20 -19.54
C LEU A 70 17.53 4.01 -20.61
N LYS A 71 17.66 5.33 -20.43
CA LYS A 71 18.49 6.20 -21.30
C LYS A 71 19.95 5.74 -21.40
N SER A 72 20.46 5.05 -20.39
CA SER A 72 21.78 4.42 -20.40
C SER A 72 21.88 3.18 -21.30
N GLY A 73 20.76 2.65 -21.76
CA GLY A 73 20.60 1.37 -22.44
C GLY A 73 20.41 0.18 -21.51
N LYS A 74 20.62 0.31 -20.19
CA LYS A 74 20.45 -0.78 -19.23
C LYS A 74 18.97 -1.15 -19.11
N MET A 75 18.68 -2.44 -19.07
CA MET A 75 17.36 -2.94 -18.74
C MET A 75 16.93 -2.45 -17.34
N ALA A 76 15.73 -1.93 -17.25
CA ALA A 76 15.16 -1.48 -15.97
C ALA A 76 14.84 -2.67 -15.09
N THR A 77 15.10 -2.50 -13.79
CA THR A 77 14.65 -3.41 -12.73
C THR A 77 14.21 -2.57 -11.53
N GLY A 78 13.19 -3.05 -10.79
CA GLY A 78 12.62 -2.30 -9.68
C GLY A 78 11.69 -1.17 -10.13
N ARG A 79 11.49 -0.19 -9.26
CA ARG A 79 10.58 0.93 -9.50
C ARG A 79 11.20 1.99 -10.41
N VAL A 80 10.50 2.29 -11.49
CA VAL A 80 10.89 3.33 -12.47
C VAL A 80 9.79 4.39 -12.54
N ARG A 81 10.16 5.65 -12.56
CA ARG A 81 9.28 6.81 -12.69
C ARG A 81 9.43 7.42 -14.08
N ASN A 82 8.31 7.67 -14.75
CA ASN A 82 8.33 8.37 -16.04
C ASN A 82 8.24 9.92 -15.87
N SER A 83 8.28 10.65 -16.97
CA SER A 83 8.17 12.13 -16.99
C SER A 83 6.81 12.67 -16.53
N LYS A 84 5.76 11.86 -16.51
CA LYS A 84 4.42 12.18 -16.01
C LYS A 84 4.22 11.84 -14.54
N ASN A 85 5.30 11.56 -13.80
CA ASN A 85 5.28 11.14 -12.39
C ASN A 85 4.55 9.82 -12.13
N GLN A 86 4.33 8.99 -13.15
CA GLN A 86 3.78 7.64 -13.02
C GLN A 86 4.89 6.66 -12.71
N TYR A 87 4.58 5.65 -11.89
CA TYR A 87 5.53 4.62 -11.50
C TYR A 87 5.18 3.29 -12.15
N TYR A 88 6.20 2.59 -12.57
CA TYR A 88 6.17 1.22 -13.07
C TYR A 88 7.08 0.37 -12.20
N PHE A 89 6.86 -0.92 -12.17
CA PHE A 89 7.75 -1.85 -11.51
C PHE A 89 8.15 -2.97 -12.47
N PHE A 90 9.44 -3.14 -12.62
CA PHE A 90 10.04 -4.23 -13.38
C PHE A 90 10.65 -5.24 -12.43
N ASN A 91 10.41 -6.51 -12.63
CA ASN A 91 10.88 -7.55 -11.73
C ASN A 91 12.38 -7.40 -11.43
N ASN A 92 12.72 -7.29 -10.16
CA ASN A 92 14.10 -7.11 -9.68
C ASN A 92 14.65 -8.38 -9.00
N GLY A 93 14.01 -9.54 -9.23
CA GLY A 93 14.33 -10.80 -8.59
C GLY A 93 13.77 -10.98 -7.18
N ARG A 94 12.94 -10.03 -6.68
CA ARG A 94 12.29 -10.10 -5.36
C ARG A 94 10.77 -10.25 -5.43
N VAL A 95 10.22 -10.35 -6.65
CA VAL A 95 8.81 -10.65 -6.86
C VAL A 95 8.56 -12.11 -6.49
N LYS A 96 7.54 -12.35 -5.66
CA LYS A 96 7.13 -13.69 -5.28
C LYS A 96 6.16 -14.27 -6.32
N SER A 97 6.67 -14.54 -7.50
CA SER A 97 5.97 -15.28 -8.56
C SER A 97 7.00 -16.11 -9.30
N ASN A 98 6.67 -17.35 -9.61
CA ASN A 98 7.57 -18.24 -10.33
C ASN A 98 7.53 -18.02 -11.86
N ASP A 99 6.55 -17.22 -12.34
CA ASP A 99 6.26 -17.08 -13.76
C ASP A 99 6.78 -15.77 -14.37
N THR A 100 7.40 -14.89 -13.57
CA THR A 100 7.89 -13.59 -14.05
C THR A 100 9.40 -13.55 -14.21
N LYS A 101 9.86 -13.06 -15.37
CA LYS A 101 11.28 -12.93 -15.68
C LYS A 101 11.89 -11.66 -15.10
N LEU A 102 13.20 -11.69 -14.85
CA LEU A 102 13.94 -10.50 -14.42
C LEU A 102 13.77 -9.37 -15.45
N GLY A 103 13.41 -8.18 -14.98
CA GLY A 103 13.18 -6.98 -15.82
C GLY A 103 11.83 -6.94 -16.52
N GLU A 104 10.96 -7.92 -16.32
CA GLU A 104 9.60 -7.92 -16.85
C GLU A 104 8.72 -6.92 -16.12
N LEU A 105 7.91 -6.15 -16.88
CA LEU A 105 6.93 -5.22 -16.32
C LEU A 105 5.87 -5.97 -15.52
N GLN A 106 5.64 -5.52 -14.30
CA GLN A 106 4.64 -6.11 -13.42
C GLN A 106 3.27 -5.46 -13.61
N LYS A 107 2.21 -6.26 -13.55
CA LYS A 107 0.81 -5.87 -13.67
C LYS A 107 -0.01 -6.57 -12.61
N GLY A 108 -1.21 -6.03 -12.30
CA GLY A 108 -2.08 -6.58 -11.28
C GLY A 108 -1.49 -6.52 -9.88
N TRP A 109 -1.90 -7.47 -9.05
CA TRP A 109 -1.39 -7.61 -7.69
C TRP A 109 -0.02 -8.28 -7.66
N VAL A 110 0.97 -7.58 -7.13
CA VAL A 110 2.36 -8.05 -7.09
C VAL A 110 2.90 -7.97 -5.67
N GLN A 111 3.42 -9.09 -5.17
CA GLN A 111 4.14 -9.11 -3.90
C GLN A 111 5.65 -8.96 -4.13
N VAL A 112 6.20 -7.87 -3.59
CA VAL A 112 7.65 -7.63 -3.60
C VAL A 112 8.16 -7.70 -2.16
N SER A 113 8.95 -8.69 -1.86
CA SER A 113 9.35 -9.01 -0.47
C SER A 113 8.13 -9.25 0.43
N ALA A 114 7.91 -8.43 1.46
CA ALA A 114 6.77 -8.54 2.38
C ALA A 114 5.56 -7.67 1.98
N ASN A 115 5.71 -6.79 0.98
CA ASN A 115 4.71 -5.78 0.64
C ASN A 115 3.94 -6.15 -0.61
N TRP A 116 2.64 -5.85 -0.60
CA TRP A 116 1.78 -5.95 -1.77
C TRP A 116 1.60 -4.60 -2.43
N TYR A 117 1.60 -4.60 -3.77
CA TYR A 117 1.39 -3.47 -4.66
C TYR A 117 0.37 -3.84 -5.72
N HIS A 118 -0.26 -2.85 -6.31
CA HIS A 118 -1.11 -3.04 -7.47
C HIS A 118 -0.62 -2.18 -8.64
N PHE A 119 -0.64 -2.76 -9.82
CA PHE A 119 -0.31 -2.12 -11.08
C PHE A 119 -1.46 -2.35 -12.05
N ASP A 120 -1.89 -1.30 -12.72
CA ASP A 120 -2.99 -1.39 -13.70
C ASP A 120 -2.72 -2.48 -14.73
N GLU A 121 -3.72 -3.33 -14.97
CA GLU A 121 -3.59 -4.53 -15.81
C GLU A 121 -3.24 -4.21 -17.27
N ASN A 122 -3.67 -3.06 -17.77
CA ASN A 122 -3.44 -2.66 -19.15
C ASN A 122 -2.12 -1.89 -19.31
N THR A 123 -1.87 -0.94 -18.42
CA THR A 123 -0.78 0.03 -18.54
C THR A 123 0.45 -0.32 -17.70
N GLY A 124 0.32 -1.14 -16.66
CA GLY A 124 1.37 -1.40 -15.68
C GLY A 124 1.68 -0.21 -14.77
N ILE A 125 0.82 0.81 -14.74
CA ILE A 125 1.01 1.97 -13.88
C ILE A 125 0.63 1.60 -12.44
N MET A 126 1.51 1.94 -11.48
CA MET A 126 1.30 1.70 -10.06
C MET A 126 0.09 2.47 -9.53
N SER A 127 -0.75 1.80 -8.77
CA SER A 127 -1.92 2.35 -8.11
C SER A 127 -1.59 2.94 -6.74
N PHE A 128 -2.34 3.96 -6.33
CA PHE A 128 -2.25 4.66 -5.05
C PHE A 128 -3.65 5.00 -4.55
N GLY A 129 -3.81 5.21 -3.25
CA GLY A 129 -5.11 5.55 -2.66
C GLY A 129 -6.07 4.37 -2.65
N PHE A 130 -7.36 4.67 -2.70
CA PHE A 130 -8.41 3.66 -2.79
C PHE A 130 -8.40 2.98 -4.16
N LEU A 131 -8.51 1.68 -4.15
CA LEU A 131 -8.57 0.82 -5.34
C LEU A 131 -9.70 -0.18 -5.18
N THR A 132 -10.63 -0.19 -6.13
CA THR A 132 -11.62 -1.26 -6.23
C THR A 132 -11.18 -2.25 -7.30
N ASP A 133 -11.03 -3.50 -6.89
CA ASP A 133 -10.66 -4.62 -7.75
C ASP A 133 -11.56 -5.81 -7.47
N ASN A 134 -12.20 -6.36 -8.51
CA ASN A 134 -13.15 -7.49 -8.40
C ASN A 134 -14.20 -7.30 -7.29
N GLY A 135 -14.79 -6.09 -7.18
CA GLY A 135 -15.81 -5.75 -6.20
C GLY A 135 -15.32 -5.62 -4.76
N LYS A 136 -14.01 -5.64 -4.53
CA LYS A 136 -13.37 -5.42 -3.22
C LYS A 136 -12.57 -4.15 -3.23
N THR A 137 -12.65 -3.38 -2.16
CA THR A 137 -11.91 -2.13 -2.02
C THR A 137 -10.68 -2.33 -1.13
N TYR A 138 -9.58 -1.74 -1.55
CA TYR A 138 -8.29 -1.75 -0.90
C TYR A 138 -7.77 -0.32 -0.76
N TYR A 139 -6.78 -0.10 0.08
CA TYR A 139 -6.06 1.16 0.15
C TYR A 139 -4.56 0.94 -0.03
N LEU A 140 -3.99 1.69 -0.94
CA LEU A 140 -2.57 1.69 -1.25
C LEU A 140 -1.98 3.02 -0.77
N SER A 141 -0.95 2.99 0.07
CA SER A 141 -0.36 4.21 0.62
C SER A 141 0.02 5.20 -0.47
N GLU A 142 -0.34 6.47 -0.32
CA GLU A 142 -0.16 7.51 -1.34
C GLU A 142 1.30 7.78 -1.72
N ASN A 143 2.22 7.57 -0.78
CA ASN A 143 3.63 7.83 -1.01
C ASN A 143 4.44 6.63 -1.52
N LYS A 144 3.98 5.38 -1.25
CA LYS A 144 4.72 4.16 -1.58
C LYS A 144 3.93 3.15 -2.41
N GLY A 145 2.59 3.29 -2.52
CA GLY A 145 1.72 2.31 -3.19
C GLY A 145 1.62 0.97 -2.46
N ILE A 146 1.97 0.91 -1.17
CA ILE A 146 1.92 -0.33 -0.38
C ILE A 146 0.49 -0.54 0.14
N ARG A 147 -0.06 -1.74 -0.08
CA ARG A 147 -1.37 -2.14 0.45
C ARG A 147 -1.40 -2.03 1.96
N GLN A 148 -2.43 -1.40 2.48
CA GLN A 148 -2.61 -1.13 3.90
C GLN A 148 -3.48 -2.18 4.58
N TYR A 149 -3.32 -2.29 5.90
CA TYR A 149 -4.02 -3.23 6.76
C TYR A 149 -4.37 -2.58 8.10
N GLY A 150 -5.39 -3.12 8.77
CA GLY A 150 -5.84 -2.63 10.07
C GLY A 150 -6.55 -1.29 9.97
N LEU A 151 -6.71 -0.63 11.12
CA LEU A 151 -7.35 0.68 11.20
C LEU A 151 -6.45 1.76 10.59
N LYS A 152 -7.06 2.61 9.76
CA LYS A 152 -6.42 3.78 9.14
C LYS A 152 -7.31 5.01 9.28
N THR A 153 -6.69 6.16 9.46
CA THR A 153 -7.35 7.46 9.32
C THR A 153 -6.94 8.03 7.97
N ILE A 154 -7.91 8.27 7.10
CA ILE A 154 -7.70 8.78 5.73
C ILE A 154 -8.61 9.98 5.55
N ASN A 155 -8.05 11.17 5.30
CA ASN A 155 -8.78 12.43 5.17
C ASN A 155 -9.66 12.80 6.38
N GLY A 156 -9.38 12.26 7.57
CA GLY A 156 -10.14 12.48 8.79
C GLY A 156 -11.07 11.33 9.17
N ASP A 157 -11.43 10.46 8.23
CA ASP A 157 -12.32 9.33 8.44
C ASP A 157 -11.58 8.05 8.79
N TYR A 158 -12.22 7.17 9.56
CA TYR A 158 -11.69 5.86 9.90
C TYR A 158 -12.07 4.82 8.84
N TYR A 159 -11.12 3.97 8.48
CA TYR A 159 -11.32 2.81 7.62
C TYR A 159 -10.59 1.61 8.22
N TYR A 160 -11.12 0.42 8.03
CA TYR A 160 -10.46 -0.80 8.47
C TYR A 160 -10.21 -1.72 7.27
N PHE A 161 -8.98 -2.17 7.15
CA PHE A 161 -8.56 -3.11 6.10
C PHE A 161 -8.20 -4.45 6.73
N GLU A 162 -8.86 -5.52 6.32
CA GLU A 162 -8.71 -6.85 6.93
C GLU A 162 -7.26 -7.33 6.93
N PRO A 163 -6.76 -7.85 8.06
CA PRO A 163 -5.45 -8.46 8.13
C PRO A 163 -5.30 -9.58 7.11
N GLY A 164 -4.14 -9.65 6.43
CA GLY A 164 -3.87 -10.65 5.41
C GLY A 164 -4.43 -10.32 4.03
N SER A 165 -5.75 -10.06 3.89
CA SER A 165 -6.37 -9.74 2.60
C SER A 165 -6.23 -8.27 2.19
N GLY A 166 -6.24 -7.33 3.14
CA GLY A 166 -6.28 -5.89 2.89
C GLY A 166 -7.60 -5.37 2.35
N VAL A 167 -8.67 -6.20 2.35
CA VAL A 167 -10.01 -5.79 1.90
C VAL A 167 -10.61 -4.84 2.92
N MET A 168 -11.21 -3.76 2.46
CA MET A 168 -11.92 -2.79 3.29
C MET A 168 -13.15 -3.42 3.95
N ALA A 169 -13.30 -3.20 5.24
CA ALA A 169 -14.48 -3.61 6.00
C ALA A 169 -15.64 -2.65 5.69
N VAL A 170 -16.80 -3.19 5.36
CA VAL A 170 -18.04 -2.47 5.11
C VAL A 170 -19.20 -3.16 5.82
N ASN A 171 -20.24 -2.40 6.21
CA ASN A 171 -21.44 -2.91 6.86
C ASN A 171 -21.12 -3.86 8.03
N THR A 172 -20.14 -3.49 8.88
CA THR A 172 -19.67 -4.37 9.95
C THR A 172 -19.15 -3.58 11.15
N THR A 173 -19.08 -4.26 12.27
CA THR A 173 -18.55 -3.70 13.52
C THR A 173 -17.26 -4.43 13.90
N LYS A 174 -16.26 -3.69 14.39
CA LYS A 174 -14.97 -4.20 14.84
C LYS A 174 -14.57 -3.61 16.17
N THR A 175 -14.07 -4.46 17.06
CA THR A 175 -13.42 -3.98 18.30
C THR A 175 -11.93 -3.88 18.06
N ILE A 176 -11.37 -2.67 18.13
CA ILE A 176 -9.98 -2.38 17.82
C ILE A 176 -9.39 -1.61 19.00
N SER A 177 -8.41 -2.20 19.67
CA SER A 177 -7.75 -1.59 20.85
C SER A 177 -8.75 -1.15 21.93
N GLY A 178 -9.82 -1.93 22.13
CA GLY A 178 -10.84 -1.67 23.15
C GLY A 178 -11.91 -0.66 22.75
N LYS A 179 -11.87 -0.12 21.53
CA LYS A 179 -12.90 0.75 20.95
C LYS A 179 -13.73 -0.04 19.94
N VAL A 180 -15.04 0.20 19.91
CA VAL A 180 -15.94 -0.39 18.93
C VAL A 180 -16.15 0.59 17.80
N TYR A 181 -15.85 0.17 16.58
CA TYR A 181 -16.04 0.91 15.34
C TYR A 181 -17.13 0.24 14.52
N THR A 182 -18.09 0.99 14.06
CA THR A 182 -19.08 0.54 13.06
C THR A 182 -18.74 1.18 11.73
N PHE A 183 -18.59 0.35 10.70
CA PHE A 183 -18.26 0.75 9.34
C PHE A 183 -19.51 0.63 8.47
N ASP A 184 -19.86 1.70 7.78
CA ASP A 184 -21.02 1.78 6.89
C ASP A 184 -20.79 1.06 5.53
N GLU A 185 -21.69 1.28 4.57
CA GLU A 185 -21.60 0.70 3.22
C GLU A 185 -20.42 1.24 2.41
N ASP A 186 -19.96 2.45 2.70
CA ASP A 186 -18.80 3.10 2.09
C ASP A 186 -17.50 2.78 2.84
N GLY A 187 -17.58 2.04 3.94
CA GLY A 187 -16.46 1.65 4.80
C GLY A 187 -16.03 2.76 5.74
N VAL A 188 -16.79 3.84 5.88
CA VAL A 188 -16.49 4.93 6.83
C VAL A 188 -16.84 4.45 8.24
N GLY A 189 -15.85 4.54 9.13
CA GLY A 189 -15.97 4.07 10.51
C GLY A 189 -16.33 5.18 11.49
N THR A 190 -17.33 4.92 12.33
CA THR A 190 -17.65 5.72 13.50
C THR A 190 -17.33 4.94 14.77
N ILE A 191 -16.86 5.64 15.81
CA ILE A 191 -16.68 5.01 17.14
C ILE A 191 -18.04 4.95 17.81
N THR A 192 -18.55 3.73 17.99
CA THR A 192 -19.85 3.50 18.61
C THR A 192 -19.73 3.07 20.08
N GLN A 193 -18.53 2.65 20.51
CA GLN A 193 -18.25 2.32 21.90
C GLN A 193 -16.76 2.50 22.21
N ASP A 194 -16.45 3.28 23.24
CA ASP A 194 -15.08 3.55 23.73
C ASP A 194 -14.94 3.10 25.20
N TYR A 195 -15.50 1.97 25.54
CA TYR A 195 -15.38 1.38 26.88
C TYR A 195 -15.22 -0.15 26.79
N VAL A 196 -14.63 -0.71 27.83
CA VAL A 196 -14.49 -2.17 28.01
C VAL A 196 -15.16 -2.57 29.29
N VAL A 197 -16.04 -3.60 29.23
CA VAL A 197 -16.63 -4.23 30.42
C VAL A 197 -15.67 -5.30 30.92
N SER A 198 -15.23 -5.22 32.16
CA SER A 198 -14.36 -6.19 32.81
C SER A 198 -14.93 -6.56 34.19
N GLY A 199 -15.63 -7.68 34.28
CA GLY A 199 -16.36 -8.06 35.51
C GLY A 199 -17.47 -7.06 35.82
N ASN A 200 -17.42 -6.43 37.00
CA ASN A 200 -18.34 -5.37 37.43
C ASN A 200 -17.87 -3.96 37.05
N ASP A 201 -16.77 -3.85 36.33
CA ASP A 201 -16.20 -2.55 36.00
C ASP A 201 -16.40 -2.22 34.51
N ILE A 202 -16.66 -0.96 34.23
CA ILE A 202 -16.62 -0.39 32.89
C ILE A 202 -15.42 0.55 32.81
N LEU A 203 -14.50 0.23 31.92
CA LEU A 203 -13.30 1.03 31.70
C LEU A 203 -13.50 1.90 30.47
N VAL A 204 -13.72 3.18 30.67
CA VAL A 204 -13.84 4.18 29.60
C VAL A 204 -12.48 4.80 29.34
N ARG A 205 -12.13 5.00 28.08
CA ARG A 205 -10.90 5.69 27.68
C ARG A 205 -11.23 6.92 26.86
N GLU A 206 -10.80 8.07 27.35
CA GLU A 206 -10.97 9.33 26.66
C GLU A 206 -9.70 10.18 26.78
N ASN A 207 -9.26 10.78 25.68
CA ASN A 207 -8.10 11.68 25.62
C ASN A 207 -6.83 11.12 26.32
N GLY A 208 -6.60 9.79 26.19
CA GLY A 208 -5.45 9.10 26.80
C GLY A 208 -5.56 8.84 28.30
N ARG A 209 -6.67 9.21 28.95
CA ARG A 209 -6.99 8.89 30.34
C ARG A 209 -7.95 7.71 30.39
N GLN A 210 -7.81 6.86 31.42
CA GLN A 210 -8.68 5.72 31.66
C GLN A 210 -9.50 6.00 32.91
N TRP A 211 -10.82 5.81 32.80
CA TRP A 211 -11.79 5.95 33.86
C TRP A 211 -12.37 4.58 34.19
N ARG A 212 -12.64 4.34 35.45
CA ARG A 212 -13.28 3.13 35.91
C ARG A 212 -14.64 3.50 36.47
N LEU A 213 -15.70 2.92 35.89
CA LEU A 213 -17.07 3.06 36.37
C LEU A 213 -17.54 1.71 36.90
N GLN A 214 -18.23 1.70 38.02
CA GLN A 214 -18.87 0.47 38.48
C GLN A 214 -20.08 0.15 37.61
N LYS A 215 -20.25 -1.11 37.24
CA LYS A 215 -21.31 -1.55 36.34
C LYS A 215 -22.70 -1.18 36.84
N GLU A 216 -22.93 -1.25 38.15
CA GLU A 216 -24.19 -0.90 38.79
C GLU A 216 -24.69 0.52 38.50
N TYR A 217 -23.77 1.47 38.27
CA TYR A 217 -24.12 2.86 37.91
C TYR A 217 -24.57 2.99 36.45
N VAL A 218 -24.04 2.16 35.57
CA VAL A 218 -24.35 2.23 34.14
C VAL A 218 -25.60 1.43 33.81
N GLU A 219 -25.88 0.38 34.59
CA GLU A 219 -27.10 -0.46 34.46
C GLU A 219 -28.29 0.09 35.27
N HIS A 220 -28.13 1.28 35.90
CA HIS A 220 -29.27 1.90 36.59
C HIS A 220 -30.42 2.15 35.58
N PRO A 221 -31.67 1.80 35.90
CA PRO A 221 -32.79 1.90 34.96
C PRO A 221 -32.92 3.28 34.32
N GLY A 222 -32.74 4.37 35.09
CA GLY A 222 -32.81 5.72 34.57
C GLY A 222 -31.68 6.11 33.61
N VAL A 223 -30.51 5.46 33.71
CA VAL A 223 -29.42 5.64 32.74
C VAL A 223 -29.70 4.89 31.47
N ALA A 224 -30.22 3.64 31.59
CA ALA A 224 -30.48 2.76 30.46
C ALA A 224 -31.63 3.25 29.57
N ASP A 225 -32.64 3.87 30.14
CA ASP A 225 -33.83 4.39 29.44
C ASP A 225 -33.85 5.91 29.24
N GLY A 226 -32.76 6.60 29.66
CA GLY A 226 -32.66 8.05 29.50
C GLY A 226 -33.59 8.89 30.38
N THR A 227 -34.12 8.32 31.47
CA THR A 227 -35.08 9.02 32.35
C THR A 227 -34.42 9.72 33.53
N LEU A 228 -33.09 9.53 33.74
CA LEU A 228 -32.36 10.26 34.78
C LEU A 228 -32.09 11.69 34.31
N GLU A 229 -32.38 12.63 35.16
CA GLU A 229 -31.95 14.03 34.96
C GLU A 229 -30.42 14.14 35.03
N ASP A 230 -29.84 15.11 34.35
CA ASP A 230 -28.37 15.33 34.28
C ASP A 230 -27.74 15.51 35.66
N ASP A 231 -28.47 16.12 36.62
CA ASP A 231 -28.03 16.32 37.97
C ASP A 231 -27.92 15.02 38.78
N ASP A 232 -28.84 14.10 38.56
CA ASP A 232 -28.85 12.77 39.25
C ASP A 232 -27.73 11.88 38.70
N LEU A 233 -27.50 11.96 37.40
CA LEU A 233 -26.38 11.26 36.74
C LEU A 233 -25.02 11.81 37.22
N LEU A 234 -24.90 13.13 37.37
CA LEU A 234 -23.73 13.79 37.87
C LEU A 234 -23.46 13.41 39.35
N ALA A 235 -24.52 13.32 40.16
CA ALA A 235 -24.43 12.90 41.58
C ALA A 235 -23.95 11.43 41.67
N MET A 236 -24.45 10.55 40.85
CA MET A 236 -24.03 9.14 40.81
C MET A 236 -22.54 9.00 40.40
N LEU A 237 -22.09 9.81 39.45
CA LEU A 237 -20.70 9.82 38.99
C LEU A 237 -19.73 10.41 40.02
N VAL A 238 -20.15 11.44 40.74
CA VAL A 238 -19.36 12.04 41.84
C VAL A 238 -19.20 11.06 43.00
N ASP A 239 -20.25 10.28 43.33
CA ASP A 239 -20.17 9.25 44.36
C ASP A 239 -19.28 8.07 43.94
N ALA A 240 -19.23 7.75 42.66
CA ALA A 240 -18.43 6.64 42.14
C ALA A 240 -16.90 6.90 42.19
N GLU A 241 -16.47 8.18 42.16
CA GLU A 241 -15.04 8.53 42.03
C GLU A 241 -14.59 9.71 42.94
N ALA A 242 -14.90 9.66 44.22
CA ALA A 242 -14.58 10.73 45.14
C ALA A 242 -13.09 11.08 45.28
N ASN A 243 -12.16 10.45 44.57
CA ASN A 243 -10.76 10.55 44.99
C ASN A 243 -9.74 11.23 44.07
N ASP A 244 -9.96 11.48 42.78
CA ASP A 244 -8.81 12.10 42.03
C ASP A 244 -9.14 12.83 40.72
N GLN A 245 -10.37 13.06 40.37
CA GLN A 245 -10.69 13.53 39.02
C GLN A 245 -11.58 14.79 39.08
N GLY A 246 -11.19 15.82 38.39
CA GLY A 246 -11.97 17.06 38.33
C GLY A 246 -13.37 16.86 37.74
N LEU A 247 -14.37 17.55 38.31
CA LEU A 247 -15.80 17.49 37.96
C LEU A 247 -16.07 17.56 36.43
N ALA A 248 -15.28 18.36 35.70
CA ALA A 248 -15.40 18.52 34.27
C ALA A 248 -15.09 17.24 33.46
N GLY A 249 -14.16 16.42 33.91
CA GLY A 249 -13.81 15.15 33.28
C GLY A 249 -14.90 14.09 33.46
N MET A 250 -15.50 14.02 34.64
CA MET A 250 -16.61 13.11 34.96
C MET A 250 -17.86 13.45 34.18
N THR A 251 -18.19 14.73 34.06
CA THR A 251 -19.34 15.20 33.24
C THR A 251 -19.18 14.85 31.76
N ALA A 252 -17.98 15.00 31.22
CA ALA A 252 -17.71 14.66 29.82
C ALA A 252 -17.86 13.14 29.56
N VAL A 253 -17.42 12.29 30.50
CA VAL A 253 -17.57 10.84 30.42
C VAL A 253 -19.06 10.45 30.50
N ALA A 254 -19.83 11.04 31.41
CA ALA A 254 -21.25 10.78 31.58
C ALA A 254 -22.05 11.17 30.33
N LEU A 255 -21.84 12.39 29.82
CA LEU A 255 -22.48 12.84 28.57
C LEU A 255 -22.11 11.99 27.37
N SER A 256 -20.86 11.54 27.29
CA SER A 256 -20.40 10.63 26.24
C SER A 256 -21.08 9.25 26.32
N ILE A 257 -21.31 8.73 27.49
CA ILE A 257 -22.03 7.46 27.70
C ILE A 257 -23.51 7.62 27.36
N LEU A 258 -24.16 8.68 27.85
CA LEU A 258 -25.55 9.00 27.56
C LEU A 258 -25.81 9.14 26.06
N ASN A 259 -25.03 9.95 25.36
CA ASN A 259 -25.17 10.17 23.92
C ASN A 259 -24.95 8.92 23.07
N ARG A 260 -24.37 7.85 23.65
CA ARG A 260 -24.14 6.58 22.97
C ARG A 260 -25.15 5.49 23.31
N THR A 261 -25.91 5.65 24.38
CA THR A 261 -26.90 4.66 24.84
C THR A 261 -28.34 5.02 24.48
N LEU A 262 -28.60 6.30 24.12
CA LEU A 262 -29.92 6.73 23.68
C LEU A 262 -30.06 6.45 22.17
N PRO A 263 -31.13 5.78 21.74
CA PRO A 263 -31.51 5.74 20.32
C PRO A 263 -31.88 7.16 19.86
N GLU A 264 -31.44 7.57 18.67
CA GLU A 264 -31.92 8.77 17.98
C GLU A 264 -33.42 8.71 17.75
#